data_a802a6db32d3e5f4c77e5e630f38692f
#
_entry.id   a802a6db32d3e5f4c77e5e630f38692f
#
_cell.length_a   1.000
_cell.length_b   1.000
_cell.length_c   1.000
_cell.angle_alpha   90.00
_cell.angle_beta   90.00
_cell.angle_gamma   90.00
#
_symmetry.space_group_name_H-M   'P 1'
#
loop_
_entity.id
_entity.type
_entity.pdbx_description
1 polymer ?
#
loop_
_entity_poly.entity_id
_entity_poly.type
_entity_poly.pdbx_seq_one_letter_code
_entity_poly.pdbx_strand_id
1 'polypeptide(L)'
;STTHALVRVFDTGGNGTVSMEMTDIGGTNGTSVVAIESIDYSFFQSDKEFLIDFSDNSDDSTIYELYGQGQIGSPGRRVSSDLNAAGGQDRVLFKFAANCVGSALVLFRKVSGF
;
A
#
# COMPACT_ATOMS: atom_id res chain seq x y z
N SER A 1 3.81 15.00 -4.18
CA SER A 1 3.01 16.08 -4.78
C SER A 1 1.75 16.33 -3.94
N THR A 2 0.99 17.31 -4.33
CA THR A 2 -0.29 17.61 -3.66
C THR A 2 -1.41 16.66 -4.06
N THR A 3 -1.24 15.88 -5.14
CA THR A 3 -2.28 15.00 -5.67
C THR A 3 -1.93 13.52 -5.56
N HIS A 4 -0.67 13.20 -5.45
CA HIS A 4 -0.19 11.82 -5.44
C HIS A 4 0.92 11.62 -4.41
N ALA A 5 1.10 10.37 -4.00
CA ALA A 5 2.22 9.95 -3.19
C ALA A 5 2.79 8.66 -3.78
N LEU A 6 4.10 8.66 -4.04
CA LEU A 6 4.81 7.47 -4.48
C LEU A 6 5.54 6.90 -3.27
N VAL A 7 5.22 5.66 -2.93
CA VAL A 7 5.76 5.00 -1.75
C VAL A 7 6.54 3.78 -2.19
N ARG A 8 7.79 3.71 -1.75
CA ARG A 8 8.63 2.54 -1.97
C ARG A 8 8.76 1.76 -0.67
N VAL A 9 8.47 0.46 -0.74
CA VAL A 9 8.67 -0.45 0.38
C VAL A 9 9.58 -1.59 -0.04
N PHE A 10 10.36 -2.11 0.89
CA PHE A 10 11.26 -3.21 0.60
C PHE A 10 11.45 -4.08 1.83
N ASP A 11 11.86 -5.32 1.60
CA ASP A 11 12.22 -6.26 2.65
C ASP A 11 13.42 -7.08 2.21
N THR A 12 14.27 -7.39 3.18
CA THR A 12 15.46 -8.22 2.97
C THR A 12 15.28 -9.64 3.50
N GLY A 13 14.04 -10.03 3.78
CA GLY A 13 13.70 -11.38 4.21
C GLY A 13 13.30 -11.50 5.68
N GLY A 14 13.12 -10.39 6.36
CA GLY A 14 12.86 -10.38 7.80
C GLY A 14 11.43 -10.65 8.23
N ASN A 15 10.50 -10.89 7.32
CA ASN A 15 9.09 -11.10 7.65
C ASN A 15 8.49 -9.89 8.38
N GLY A 16 8.57 -8.74 7.74
CA GLY A 16 8.14 -7.49 8.34
C GLY A 16 6.79 -7.00 7.86
N THR A 17 6.24 -6.09 8.64
CA THR A 17 5.10 -5.28 8.23
C THR A 17 5.51 -3.81 8.30
N VAL A 18 5.27 -3.09 7.21
CA VAL A 18 5.49 -1.65 7.15
C VAL A 18 4.14 -0.97 7.15
N SER A 19 3.97 -0.01 8.03
CA SER A 19 2.73 0.74 8.16
C SER A 19 2.91 2.15 7.60
N MET A 20 2.02 2.56 6.71
CA MET A 20 1.95 3.93 6.23
C MET A 20 0.67 4.56 6.74
N GLU A 21 0.80 5.60 7.53
CA GLU A 21 -0.33 6.39 7.99
C GLU A 21 -0.59 7.55 7.04
N MET A 22 -1.80 8.10 7.08
CA MET A 22 -2.14 9.23 6.21
C MET A 22 -1.26 10.45 6.50
N THR A 23 -0.83 10.63 7.75
CA THR A 23 0.10 11.70 8.12
C THR A 23 1.45 11.57 7.45
N ASP A 24 1.87 10.38 7.07
CA ASP A 24 3.15 10.16 6.38
C ASP A 24 3.17 10.77 4.97
N ILE A 25 2.02 10.98 4.38
CA ILE A 25 1.89 11.53 3.03
C ILE A 25 1.18 12.87 3.00
N GLY A 26 1.14 13.55 4.14
CA GLY A 26 0.61 14.91 4.24
C GLY A 26 -0.87 15.00 4.52
N GLY A 27 -1.48 13.90 4.94
CA GLY A 27 -2.90 13.85 5.26
C GLY A 27 -3.18 13.85 6.76
N THR A 28 -4.38 13.47 7.11
CA THR A 28 -4.88 13.39 8.48
C THR A 28 -5.45 12.00 8.71
N ASN A 29 -4.99 11.32 9.74
CA ASN A 29 -5.53 10.02 10.12
C ASN A 29 -7.01 10.17 10.50
N GLY A 30 -7.83 9.26 9.98
CA GLY A 30 -9.26 9.28 10.21
C GLY A 30 -10.05 10.20 9.30
N THR A 31 -9.38 10.92 8.40
CA THR A 31 -10.05 11.88 7.50
C THR A 31 -9.62 11.70 6.05
N SER A 32 -8.33 11.52 5.82
CA SER A 32 -7.78 11.44 4.46
C SER A 32 -8.14 10.12 3.79
N VAL A 33 -8.42 10.19 2.49
CA VAL A 33 -8.77 9.02 1.66
C VAL A 33 -7.78 8.93 0.51
N VAL A 34 -7.28 7.75 0.27
CA VAL A 34 -6.37 7.46 -0.84
C VAL A 34 -6.90 6.31 -1.69
N ALA A 35 -6.45 6.28 -2.93
CA ALA A 35 -6.67 5.15 -3.83
C ALA A 35 -5.33 4.71 -4.39
N ILE A 36 -5.18 3.42 -4.62
CA ILE A 36 -3.99 2.89 -5.30
C ILE A 36 -4.19 3.05 -6.80
N GLU A 37 -3.27 3.74 -7.47
CA GLU A 37 -3.30 3.88 -8.93
C GLU A 37 -2.46 2.84 -9.63
N SER A 38 -1.27 2.54 -9.11
CA SER A 38 -0.41 1.54 -9.71
C SER A 38 0.51 0.91 -8.67
N ILE A 39 0.94 -0.30 -8.97
CA ILE A 39 1.91 -1.05 -8.18
C ILE A 39 2.92 -1.64 -9.15
N ASP A 40 4.20 -1.43 -8.86
CA ASP A 40 5.30 -2.03 -9.60
C ASP A 40 6.12 -2.80 -8.57
N TYR A 41 6.21 -4.12 -8.71
CA TYR A 41 6.80 -4.96 -7.68
C TYR A 41 7.76 -5.97 -8.26
N SER A 42 8.78 -6.30 -7.47
CA SER A 42 9.80 -7.26 -7.86
C SER A 42 10.32 -7.97 -6.61
N PHE A 43 10.00 -9.26 -6.49
CA PHE A 43 10.45 -10.12 -5.41
C PHE A 43 11.19 -11.32 -5.99
N PHE A 44 12.23 -11.74 -5.31
CA PHE A 44 13.06 -12.86 -5.77
C PHE A 44 12.30 -14.18 -5.79
N GLN A 45 11.49 -14.40 -4.76
CA GLN A 45 10.77 -15.66 -4.61
C GLN A 45 9.38 -15.53 -5.24
N SER A 46 9.05 -16.47 -6.11
CA SER A 46 7.73 -16.51 -6.75
C SER A 46 6.66 -17.15 -5.87
N ASP A 47 7.06 -17.72 -4.73
CA ASP A 47 6.16 -18.43 -3.82
C ASP A 47 5.97 -17.71 -2.48
N LYS A 48 6.53 -16.52 -2.31
CA LYS A 48 6.38 -15.72 -1.09
C LYS A 48 5.46 -14.54 -1.35
N GLU A 49 4.48 -14.39 -0.50
CA GLU A 49 3.45 -13.38 -0.69
C GLU A 49 3.87 -12.00 -0.17
N PHE A 50 3.42 -11.00 -0.88
CA PHE A 50 3.42 -9.62 -0.45
C PHE A 50 1.98 -9.14 -0.45
N LEU A 51 1.51 -8.66 0.69
CA LEU A 51 0.13 -8.22 0.86
C LEU A 51 0.07 -6.71 1.04
N ILE A 52 -0.92 -6.09 0.43
CA ILE A 52 -1.28 -4.71 0.73
C ILE A 52 -2.66 -4.73 1.36
N ASP A 53 -2.72 -4.32 2.61
CA ASP A 53 -3.95 -4.25 3.37
C ASP A 53 -4.34 -2.80 3.62
N PHE A 54 -5.62 -2.52 3.51
CA PHE A 54 -6.20 -1.29 4.03
C PHE A 54 -6.72 -1.61 5.42
N SER A 55 -6.25 -0.85 6.40
CA SER A 55 -6.55 -1.09 7.80
C SER A 55 -7.28 0.11 8.39
N ASP A 56 -8.41 -0.14 9.00
CA ASP A 56 -9.03 0.82 9.90
C ASP A 56 -8.77 0.39 11.34
N ASN A 57 -9.40 1.05 12.29
CA ASN A 57 -9.12 0.85 13.70
C ASN A 57 -9.38 -0.58 14.19
N SER A 58 -10.21 -1.35 13.52
CA SER A 58 -10.66 -2.67 13.97
C SER A 58 -10.44 -3.77 12.97
N ASP A 59 -10.36 -3.47 11.69
CA ASP A 59 -10.34 -4.47 10.62
C ASP A 59 -9.26 -4.19 9.59
N ASP A 60 -8.59 -5.25 9.16
CA ASP A 60 -7.67 -5.22 8.02
C ASP A 60 -8.35 -5.89 6.83
N SER A 61 -8.31 -5.23 5.67
CA SER A 61 -8.81 -5.78 4.42
C SER A 61 -7.68 -5.90 3.43
N THR A 62 -7.40 -7.11 2.98
CA THR A 62 -6.37 -7.34 1.96
C THR A 62 -6.91 -6.89 0.61
N ILE A 63 -6.24 -5.93 0.02
CA ILE A 63 -6.58 -5.37 -1.29
C ILE A 63 -5.82 -6.08 -2.39
N TYR A 64 -4.55 -6.38 -2.16
CA TYR A 64 -3.69 -7.08 -3.11
C TYR A 64 -2.88 -8.17 -2.44
N GLU A 65 -2.77 -9.30 -3.12
CA GLU A 65 -1.86 -10.38 -2.78
C GLU A 65 -1.00 -10.64 -4.01
N LEU A 66 0.30 -10.36 -3.90
CA LEU A 66 1.19 -10.32 -5.05
C LEU A 66 2.36 -11.28 -4.85
N TYR A 67 2.82 -11.88 -5.95
CA TYR A 67 3.92 -12.84 -5.97
C TYR A 67 4.87 -12.53 -7.11
N GLY A 68 6.16 -12.72 -6.87
CA GLY A 68 7.16 -12.60 -7.92
C GLY A 68 7.32 -11.17 -8.41
N GLN A 69 7.19 -10.98 -9.71
CA GLN A 69 7.40 -9.69 -10.37
C GLN A 69 6.20 -9.33 -11.23
N GLY A 70 5.88 -8.06 -11.26
CA GLY A 70 4.78 -7.61 -12.09
C GLY A 70 4.47 -6.14 -11.91
N GLN A 71 3.40 -5.75 -12.59
CA GLN A 71 2.91 -4.39 -12.59
C GLN A 71 1.40 -4.40 -12.63
N ILE A 72 0.79 -3.59 -11.78
CA ILE A 72 -0.66 -3.42 -11.74
C ILE A 72 -0.98 -1.96 -12.00
N GLY A 73 -1.91 -1.72 -12.94
CA GLY A 73 -2.30 -0.38 -13.32
C GLY A 73 -1.23 0.35 -14.12
N SER A 74 -1.50 1.60 -14.38
CA SER A 74 -0.58 2.50 -15.08
C SER A 74 -0.68 3.87 -14.45
N PRO A 75 0.38 4.69 -14.50
CA PRO A 75 0.31 6.05 -13.98
C PRO A 75 -0.89 6.80 -14.57
N GLY A 76 -1.67 7.44 -13.69
CA GLY A 76 -2.87 8.16 -14.09
C GLY A 76 -4.11 7.29 -14.28
N ARG A 77 -3.98 5.98 -14.16
CA ARG A 77 -5.11 5.05 -14.29
C ARG A 77 -5.47 4.50 -12.92
N ARG A 78 -6.70 4.76 -12.51
CA ARG A 78 -7.19 4.31 -11.21
C ARG A 78 -7.36 2.80 -11.17
N VAL A 79 -6.83 2.19 -10.13
CA VAL A 79 -6.93 0.77 -9.87
C VAL A 79 -7.40 0.60 -8.43
N SER A 80 -8.35 -0.30 -8.21
CA SER A 80 -8.71 -0.75 -6.89
C SER A 80 -9.49 0.25 -6.03
N SER A 81 -9.50 0.01 -4.75
CA SER A 81 -10.39 0.59 -3.76
C SER A 81 -9.77 1.79 -3.06
N ASP A 82 -10.61 2.71 -2.66
CA ASP A 82 -10.20 3.79 -1.78
C ASP A 82 -10.06 3.27 -0.35
N LEU A 83 -9.06 3.77 0.35
CA LEU A 83 -8.99 3.60 1.78
C LEU A 83 -9.96 4.59 2.41
N ASN A 84 -10.91 4.08 3.15
CA ASN A 84 -11.93 4.90 3.78
C ASN A 84 -11.52 5.23 5.21
N ALA A 85 -11.56 6.50 5.54
CA ALA A 85 -11.13 7.02 6.82
C ALA A 85 -12.14 6.85 7.95
N ALA A 86 -13.18 6.06 7.78
CA ALA A 86 -14.28 5.97 8.74
C ALA A 86 -13.87 5.48 10.13
N GLY A 87 -12.82 4.68 10.22
CA GLY A 87 -12.39 4.12 11.49
C GLY A 87 -11.49 5.01 12.33
N GLY A 88 -11.01 6.12 11.79
CA GLY A 88 -10.18 7.07 12.50
C GLY A 88 -8.73 6.67 12.69
N GLN A 89 -8.33 5.48 12.31
CA GLN A 89 -6.96 4.97 12.43
C GLN A 89 -6.51 4.34 11.13
N ASP A 90 -6.83 5.01 10.04
CA ASP A 90 -6.61 4.44 8.72
C ASP A 90 -5.15 4.44 8.34
N ARG A 91 -4.71 3.30 7.87
CA ARG A 91 -3.35 3.09 7.41
C ARG A 91 -3.31 2.01 6.34
N VAL A 92 -2.24 2.05 5.58
CA VAL A 92 -1.93 1.00 4.62
C VAL A 92 -0.84 0.14 5.22
N LEU A 93 -1.07 -1.16 5.26
CA LEU A 93 -0.10 -2.13 5.75
C LEU A 93 0.51 -2.87 4.57
N PHE A 94 1.84 -2.89 4.52
CA PHE A 94 2.60 -3.67 3.54
C PHE A 94 3.19 -4.86 4.29
N LYS A 95 2.69 -6.05 4.01
CA LYS A 95 3.04 -7.26 4.75
C LYS A 95 3.88 -8.18 3.88
N PHE A 96 5.09 -8.47 4.33
CA PHE A 96 6.02 -9.37 3.64
C PHE A 96 6.02 -10.72 4.34
N ALA A 97 5.83 -11.80 3.58
CA ALA A 97 5.98 -13.14 4.11
C ALA A 97 7.43 -13.41 4.52
N ALA A 98 7.62 -14.41 5.36
CA ALA A 98 8.96 -14.82 5.78
C ALA A 98 9.82 -15.14 4.56
N ASN A 99 11.04 -14.61 4.54
CA ASN A 99 12.01 -14.76 3.44
C ASN A 99 11.57 -14.14 2.11
N CYS A 100 10.61 -13.24 2.13
CA CYS A 100 10.23 -12.46 0.95
C CYS A 100 11.24 -11.32 0.78
N VAL A 101 12.01 -11.37 -0.29
CA VAL A 101 13.07 -10.40 -0.56
C VAL A 101 12.73 -9.63 -1.82
N GLY A 102 12.69 -8.32 -1.72
CA GLY A 102 12.43 -7.47 -2.87
C GLY A 102 11.79 -6.16 -2.49
N SER A 103 11.14 -5.53 -3.45
CA SER A 103 10.58 -4.20 -3.25
C SER A 103 9.33 -3.98 -4.10
N ALA A 104 8.55 -2.97 -3.70
CA ALA A 104 7.41 -2.50 -4.46
C ALA A 104 7.37 -0.98 -4.46
N LEU A 105 6.93 -0.42 -5.58
CA LEU A 105 6.60 0.99 -5.71
C LEU A 105 5.08 1.09 -5.86
N VAL A 106 4.47 1.83 -4.97
CA VAL A 106 3.01 1.99 -4.95
C VAL A 106 2.68 3.46 -5.15
N LEU A 107 1.93 3.75 -6.20
CA LEU A 107 1.47 5.10 -6.47
C LEU A 107 0.07 5.27 -5.92
N PHE A 108 -0.07 6.15 -4.96
CA PHE A 108 -1.35 6.52 -4.37
C PHE A 108 -1.85 7.83 -4.97
N ARG A 109 -3.15 7.88 -5.22
CA ARG A 109 -3.84 9.13 -5.52
C ARG A 109 -4.49 9.65 -4.24
N LYS A 110 -4.29 10.91 -3.95
CA LYS A 110 -4.93 11.58 -2.82
C LYS A 110 -6.34 11.97 -3.24
N VAL A 111 -7.32 11.30 -2.68
CA VAL A 111 -8.72 11.45 -3.09
C VAL A 111 -9.37 12.63 -2.40
N SER A 112 -9.28 12.69 -1.08
CA SER A 112 -9.89 13.76 -0.30
C SER A 112 -9.25 13.86 1.08
N GLY A 113 -9.46 14.98 1.75
CA GLY A 113 -8.99 15.17 3.12
C GLY A 113 -7.51 15.52 3.24
N PHE A 114 -6.93 15.99 2.16
CA PHE A 114 -5.53 16.40 2.17
C PHE A 114 -5.36 17.92 2.12
#